data_0603eca100759867710e90ddbb32dbdb
#
_entry.id   0603eca100759867710e90ddbb32dbdb
#
_cell.length_a   1.000
_cell.length_b   1.000
_cell.length_c   1.000
_cell.angle_alpha   90.00
_cell.angle_beta   90.00
_cell.angle_gamma   90.00
#
_symmetry.space_group_name_H-M   'P 1'
#
loop_
_entity.id
_entity.type
_entity.pdbx_description
1 polymer ?
#
loop_
_entity_poly.entity_id
_entity_poly.type
_entity_poly.pdbx_seq_one_letter_code
_entity_poly.pdbx_strand_id
1 'polypeptide(L)'
;MNQEKQNAARTAVDQIEDGMMVGLGTGSTAALAISYLGEKVRSGLTISAIPTSEASKKQAQSEGIPLIDFETSPSIDLCIDGADEIDSELNMIKGGGGALLREKIVASSAKRYLIIIDSSKQVETLGTFPLPVEVIPFGWQVVSRKLKEMNASPELRKSGSQPFVTDEGNYILDCRFNSIPEVEQLEAELNRIPGVVENGLFVAMCDQMIMGKEDQVILKERR
;
A
#
# COMPACT_ATOMS: atom_id res chain seq x y z
N MET A 1 -0.50 10.00 -19.40
CA MET A 1 0.00 9.07 -18.37
C MET A 1 1.15 9.76 -17.67
N ASN A 2 1.23 9.72 -16.34
CA ASN A 2 2.27 10.45 -15.60
C ASN A 2 3.63 9.73 -15.81
N GLN A 3 4.60 10.40 -16.46
CA GLN A 3 5.93 9.86 -16.77
C GLN A 3 6.67 9.43 -15.50
N GLU A 4 6.54 10.19 -14.41
CA GLU A 4 7.16 9.88 -13.13
C GLU A 4 6.76 8.50 -12.60
N LYS A 5 5.45 8.16 -12.63
CA LYS A 5 4.96 6.84 -12.22
C LYS A 5 5.50 5.72 -13.10
N GLN A 6 5.62 5.94 -14.41
CA GLN A 6 6.19 4.97 -15.34
C GLN A 6 7.65 4.69 -15.04
N ASN A 7 8.44 5.75 -14.82
CA ASN A 7 9.87 5.63 -14.51
C ASN A 7 10.08 4.87 -13.21
N ALA A 8 9.33 5.22 -12.14
CA ALA A 8 9.42 4.51 -10.87
C ALA A 8 9.02 3.02 -11.00
N ALA A 9 7.90 2.74 -11.68
CA ALA A 9 7.42 1.38 -11.87
C ALA A 9 8.40 0.51 -12.68
N ARG A 10 8.98 1.01 -13.77
CA ARG A 10 9.98 0.30 -14.56
C ARG A 10 11.22 -0.02 -13.74
N THR A 11 11.76 0.99 -13.03
CA THR A 11 12.96 0.82 -12.18
C THR A 11 12.74 -0.23 -11.08
N ALA A 12 11.56 -0.31 -10.49
CA ALA A 12 11.24 -1.34 -9.51
C ALA A 12 11.15 -2.74 -10.14
N VAL A 13 10.48 -2.86 -11.28
CA VAL A 13 10.33 -4.13 -11.99
C VAL A 13 11.67 -4.65 -12.53
N ASP A 14 12.64 -3.76 -12.80
CA ASP A 14 13.99 -4.16 -13.22
C ASP A 14 14.80 -4.82 -12.09
N GLN A 15 14.36 -4.73 -10.83
CA GLN A 15 14.95 -5.43 -9.68
C GLN A 15 14.42 -6.87 -9.49
N ILE A 16 13.43 -7.29 -10.28
CA ILE A 16 12.87 -8.65 -10.19
C ILE A 16 13.74 -9.61 -11.01
N GLU A 17 14.14 -10.71 -10.39
CA GLU A 17 14.95 -11.77 -10.97
C GLU A 17 14.16 -13.07 -11.12
N ASP A 18 14.69 -14.00 -11.94
CA ASP A 18 14.09 -15.32 -12.14
C ASP A 18 13.96 -16.11 -10.83
N GLY A 19 12.83 -16.76 -10.66
CA GLY A 19 12.51 -17.58 -9.49
C GLY A 19 11.97 -16.82 -8.30
N MET A 20 11.94 -15.47 -8.36
CA MET A 20 11.43 -14.66 -7.24
C MET A 20 9.93 -14.84 -7.02
N MET A 21 9.56 -14.75 -5.74
CA MET A 21 8.19 -14.55 -5.29
C MET A 21 7.94 -13.07 -5.08
N VAL A 22 6.94 -12.51 -5.80
CA VAL A 22 6.69 -11.07 -5.88
C VAL A 22 5.35 -10.69 -5.26
N GLY A 23 5.36 -9.77 -4.30
CA GLY A 23 4.15 -9.10 -3.80
C GLY A 23 3.72 -8.00 -4.78
N LEU A 24 2.46 -8.03 -5.20
CA LEU A 24 1.90 -7.07 -6.16
C LEU A 24 0.97 -6.10 -5.44
N GLY A 25 1.41 -4.86 -5.30
CA GLY A 25 0.69 -3.78 -4.65
C GLY A 25 -0.59 -3.34 -5.35
N THR A 26 -1.23 -2.33 -4.80
CA THR A 26 -2.50 -1.78 -5.27
C THR A 26 -2.36 -0.28 -5.57
N GLY A 27 -3.11 0.21 -6.57
CA GLY A 27 -3.14 1.61 -6.95
C GLY A 27 -2.49 1.90 -8.31
N SER A 28 -2.57 3.16 -8.75
CA SER A 28 -2.26 3.54 -10.14
C SER A 28 -0.78 3.34 -10.53
N THR A 29 0.16 3.47 -9.61
CA THR A 29 1.59 3.23 -9.88
C THR A 29 1.90 1.74 -9.84
N ALA A 30 1.32 0.99 -8.87
CA ALA A 30 1.44 -0.46 -8.78
C ALA A 30 0.83 -1.14 -10.04
N ALA A 31 -0.27 -0.63 -10.56
CA ALA A 31 -0.86 -1.14 -11.81
C ALA A 31 0.10 -1.04 -13.00
N LEU A 32 0.91 0.03 -13.09
CA LEU A 32 1.96 0.14 -14.12
C LEU A 32 3.05 -0.91 -13.91
N ALA A 33 3.46 -1.13 -12.65
CA ALA A 33 4.45 -2.18 -12.34
C ALA A 33 3.93 -3.58 -12.72
N ILE A 34 2.66 -3.89 -12.44
CA ILE A 34 2.04 -5.16 -12.84
C ILE A 34 2.05 -5.32 -14.37
N SER A 35 1.73 -4.27 -15.14
CA SER A 35 1.77 -4.33 -16.60
C SER A 35 3.19 -4.56 -17.13
N TYR A 36 4.20 -3.84 -16.61
CA TYR A 36 5.60 -4.05 -17.01
C TYR A 36 6.14 -5.42 -16.59
N LEU A 37 5.72 -5.93 -15.42
CA LEU A 37 6.06 -7.29 -15.02
C LEU A 37 5.45 -8.33 -15.95
N GLY A 38 4.18 -8.14 -16.37
CA GLY A 38 3.54 -8.99 -17.36
C GLY A 38 4.28 -9.02 -18.70
N GLU A 39 4.82 -7.88 -19.17
CA GLU A 39 5.68 -7.83 -20.36
C GLU A 39 6.93 -8.69 -20.17
N LYS A 40 7.61 -8.62 -19.00
CA LYS A 40 8.79 -9.44 -18.70
C LYS A 40 8.44 -10.94 -18.62
N VAL A 41 7.33 -11.30 -17.99
CA VAL A 41 6.85 -12.70 -17.92
C VAL A 41 6.59 -13.25 -19.32
N ARG A 42 5.92 -12.50 -20.17
CA ARG A 42 5.73 -12.89 -21.60
C ARG A 42 7.05 -13.00 -22.37
N SER A 43 8.09 -12.31 -21.93
CA SER A 43 9.44 -12.36 -22.53
C SER A 43 10.32 -13.46 -21.92
N GLY A 44 9.81 -14.27 -20.99
CA GLY A 44 10.48 -15.44 -20.45
C GLY A 44 10.90 -15.35 -18.97
N LEU A 45 10.64 -14.24 -18.28
CA LEU A 45 10.90 -14.16 -16.83
C LEU A 45 9.97 -15.13 -16.08
N THR A 46 10.55 -15.97 -15.23
CA THR A 46 9.82 -16.97 -14.45
C THR A 46 9.68 -16.50 -13.00
N ILE A 47 8.47 -16.19 -12.56
CA ILE A 47 8.16 -15.75 -11.19
C ILE A 47 6.82 -16.35 -10.73
N SER A 48 6.54 -16.21 -9.43
CA SER A 48 5.19 -16.36 -8.87
C SER A 48 4.84 -15.10 -8.09
N ALA A 49 3.54 -14.79 -7.97
CA ALA A 49 3.14 -13.54 -7.35
C ALA A 49 1.95 -13.68 -6.39
N ILE A 50 1.92 -12.81 -5.36
CA ILE A 50 0.80 -12.67 -4.42
C ILE A 50 0.25 -11.24 -4.53
N PRO A 51 -1.01 -11.03 -4.93
CA PRO A 51 -1.62 -9.72 -5.07
C PRO A 51 -2.17 -9.21 -3.73
N THR A 52 -2.12 -7.89 -3.52
CA THR A 52 -2.63 -7.21 -2.32
C THR A 52 -4.11 -6.83 -2.40
N SER A 53 -4.79 -7.09 -3.52
CA SER A 53 -6.22 -6.82 -3.71
C SER A 53 -6.82 -7.66 -4.82
N GLU A 54 -8.16 -7.77 -4.85
CA GLU A 54 -8.87 -8.39 -5.96
C GLU A 54 -8.65 -7.61 -7.29
N ALA A 55 -8.44 -6.31 -7.23
CA ALA A 55 -8.10 -5.50 -8.41
C ALA A 55 -6.73 -5.89 -8.98
N SER A 56 -5.70 -5.95 -8.14
CA SER A 56 -4.35 -6.38 -8.54
C SER A 56 -4.32 -7.83 -9.01
N LYS A 57 -5.11 -8.71 -8.37
CA LYS A 57 -5.29 -10.10 -8.78
C LYS A 57 -5.83 -10.22 -10.19
N LYS A 58 -6.93 -9.52 -10.48
CA LYS A 58 -7.55 -9.53 -11.82
C LYS A 58 -6.59 -8.99 -12.89
N GLN A 59 -5.87 -7.92 -12.58
CA GLN A 59 -4.89 -7.36 -13.49
C GLN A 59 -3.75 -8.35 -13.75
N ALA A 60 -3.14 -8.92 -12.70
CA ALA A 60 -2.06 -9.90 -12.83
C ALA A 60 -2.47 -11.12 -13.66
N GLN A 61 -3.70 -11.63 -13.46
CA GLN A 61 -4.26 -12.70 -14.26
C GLN A 61 -4.39 -12.31 -15.75
N SER A 62 -4.85 -11.09 -16.05
CA SER A 62 -4.96 -10.60 -17.42
C SER A 62 -3.61 -10.41 -18.10
N GLU A 63 -2.57 -10.13 -17.35
CA GLU A 63 -1.18 -10.00 -17.83
C GLU A 63 -0.46 -11.35 -17.95
N GLY A 64 -1.09 -12.46 -17.52
CA GLY A 64 -0.50 -13.80 -17.57
C GLY A 64 0.54 -14.07 -16.47
N ILE A 65 0.52 -13.31 -15.38
CA ILE A 65 1.42 -13.51 -14.25
C ILE A 65 0.93 -14.69 -13.41
N PRO A 66 1.76 -15.72 -13.13
CA PRO A 66 1.40 -16.83 -12.26
C PRO A 66 1.12 -16.37 -10.83
N LEU A 67 -0.06 -16.69 -10.29
CA LEU A 67 -0.45 -16.34 -8.94
C LEU A 67 -0.42 -17.56 -8.01
N ILE A 68 -0.02 -17.33 -6.79
CA ILE A 68 -0.04 -18.29 -5.69
C ILE A 68 -0.67 -17.63 -4.45
N ASP A 69 -0.84 -18.41 -3.40
CA ASP A 69 -1.33 -17.98 -2.09
C ASP A 69 -0.30 -18.26 -0.97
N PHE A 70 -0.60 -17.79 0.24
CA PHE A 70 0.25 -18.02 1.41
C PHE A 70 0.28 -19.46 1.90
N GLU A 71 -0.66 -20.33 1.48
CA GLU A 71 -0.62 -21.75 1.82
C GLU A 71 0.53 -22.45 1.11
N THR A 72 0.86 -22.01 -0.10
CA THR A 72 1.92 -22.61 -0.92
C THR A 72 3.27 -21.96 -0.70
N SER A 73 3.33 -20.72 -0.22
CA SER A 73 4.59 -20.05 0.10
C SER A 73 4.47 -19.01 1.22
N PRO A 74 5.20 -19.21 2.32
CA PRO A 74 5.16 -18.31 3.47
C PRO A 74 6.05 -17.06 3.33
N SER A 75 6.85 -16.91 2.28
CA SER A 75 7.85 -15.85 2.15
C SER A 75 7.83 -15.23 0.77
N ILE A 76 7.85 -13.90 0.71
CA ILE A 76 7.93 -13.08 -0.48
C ILE A 76 9.35 -12.51 -0.58
N ASP A 77 9.98 -12.60 -1.77
CA ASP A 77 11.35 -12.08 -1.94
C ASP A 77 11.33 -10.56 -2.09
N LEU A 78 10.37 -10.03 -2.86
CA LEU A 78 10.24 -8.62 -3.16
C LEU A 78 8.77 -8.23 -3.27
N CYS A 79 8.34 -7.22 -2.50
CA CYS A 79 7.02 -6.61 -2.67
C CYS A 79 7.19 -5.21 -3.29
N ILE A 80 6.39 -4.91 -4.32
CA ILE A 80 6.37 -3.59 -4.99
C ILE A 80 4.98 -3.00 -4.81
N ASP A 81 4.89 -1.81 -4.20
CA ASP A 81 3.62 -1.15 -3.93
C ASP A 81 3.74 0.38 -4.02
N GLY A 82 2.61 1.08 -4.03
CA GLY A 82 2.55 2.53 -3.97
C GLY A 82 2.35 3.06 -2.55
N ALA A 83 2.36 4.39 -2.41
CA ALA A 83 1.95 5.07 -1.18
C ALA A 83 1.09 6.30 -1.51
N ASP A 84 0.22 6.68 -0.55
CA ASP A 84 -0.56 7.90 -0.63
C ASP A 84 0.26 9.12 -0.15
N GLU A 85 1.08 8.93 0.89
CA GLU A 85 2.13 9.83 1.37
C GLU A 85 3.33 9.01 1.86
N ILE A 86 4.52 9.59 1.78
CA ILE A 86 5.76 9.07 2.37
C ILE A 86 6.63 10.22 2.88
N ASP A 87 7.15 10.07 4.10
CA ASP A 87 8.03 11.05 4.73
C ASP A 87 9.52 10.79 4.48
N SER A 88 10.38 11.62 5.08
CA SER A 88 11.82 11.49 4.97
C SER A 88 12.39 10.26 5.68
N GLU A 89 11.68 9.70 6.64
CA GLU A 89 12.09 8.47 7.36
C GLU A 89 11.52 7.20 6.71
N LEU A 90 10.87 7.35 5.55
CA LEU A 90 10.19 6.29 4.81
C LEU A 90 9.01 5.67 5.57
N ASN A 91 8.38 6.42 6.48
CA ASN A 91 7.07 6.08 6.99
C ASN A 91 6.00 6.53 6.00
N MET A 92 4.88 5.82 5.94
CA MET A 92 3.90 6.03 4.87
C MET A 92 2.47 6.09 5.40
N ILE A 93 1.64 6.80 4.65
CA ILE A 93 0.18 6.58 4.64
C ILE A 93 -0.16 5.80 3.38
N LYS A 94 -0.91 4.71 3.55
CA LYS A 94 -1.44 3.85 2.50
C LYS A 94 -2.93 3.55 2.73
N GLY A 95 -3.56 2.90 1.76
CA GLY A 95 -4.96 2.49 1.89
C GLY A 95 -5.97 3.42 1.21
N GLY A 96 -5.51 4.42 0.43
CA GLY A 96 -6.40 5.24 -0.41
C GLY A 96 -7.22 4.38 -1.39
N GLY A 97 -6.66 3.28 -1.88
CA GLY A 97 -7.34 2.27 -2.71
C GLY A 97 -8.23 1.28 -1.95
N GLY A 98 -8.23 1.28 -0.62
CA GLY A 98 -9.06 0.41 0.22
C GLY A 98 -8.51 -0.99 0.47
N ALA A 99 -7.22 -1.24 0.21
CA ALA A 99 -6.59 -2.55 0.32
C ALA A 99 -5.56 -2.66 1.47
N LEU A 100 -5.53 -1.68 2.40
CA LEU A 100 -4.45 -1.52 3.38
C LEU A 100 -4.14 -2.78 4.20
N LEU A 101 -5.14 -3.56 4.57
CA LEU A 101 -4.96 -4.79 5.35
C LEU A 101 -4.14 -5.82 4.58
N ARG A 102 -4.57 -6.17 3.36
CA ARG A 102 -3.82 -7.11 2.51
C ARG A 102 -2.47 -6.54 2.10
N GLU A 103 -2.38 -5.24 1.82
CA GLU A 103 -1.10 -4.56 1.53
C GLU A 103 -0.11 -4.75 2.69
N LYS A 104 -0.55 -4.54 3.94
CA LYS A 104 0.33 -4.69 5.12
C LYS A 104 0.70 -6.15 5.37
N ILE A 105 -0.22 -7.10 5.19
CA ILE A 105 0.06 -8.54 5.32
C ILE A 105 1.14 -8.97 4.32
N VAL A 106 0.97 -8.61 3.04
CA VAL A 106 1.92 -8.97 1.98
C VAL A 106 3.28 -8.30 2.21
N ALA A 107 3.28 -7.00 2.56
CA ALA A 107 4.51 -6.27 2.88
C ALA A 107 5.27 -6.87 4.07
N SER A 108 4.57 -7.24 5.16
CA SER A 108 5.19 -7.84 6.35
C SER A 108 5.80 -9.24 6.10
N SER A 109 5.37 -9.90 5.02
CA SER A 109 5.87 -11.22 4.61
C SER A 109 7.03 -11.12 3.60
N ALA A 110 7.37 -9.91 3.14
CA ALA A 110 8.40 -9.68 2.14
C ALA A 110 9.77 -9.48 2.79
N LYS A 111 10.82 -10.04 2.15
CA LYS A 111 12.22 -9.79 2.53
C LYS A 111 12.66 -8.37 2.18
N ARG A 112 12.11 -7.81 1.10
CA ARG A 112 12.31 -6.43 0.67
C ARG A 112 10.99 -5.81 0.24
N TYR A 113 10.72 -4.61 0.72
CA TYR A 113 9.54 -3.84 0.38
C TYR A 113 9.92 -2.55 -0.33
N LEU A 114 9.63 -2.48 -1.63
CA LEU A 114 9.89 -1.34 -2.50
C LEU A 114 8.64 -0.50 -2.66
N ILE A 115 8.78 0.80 -2.45
CA ILE A 115 7.70 1.77 -2.62
C ILE A 115 7.95 2.63 -3.85
N ILE A 116 7.03 2.58 -4.79
CA ILE A 116 7.07 3.32 -6.06
C ILE A 116 6.08 4.49 -6.04
N ILE A 117 6.59 5.70 -6.23
CA ILE A 117 5.80 6.93 -6.15
C ILE A 117 6.15 7.92 -7.27
N ASP A 118 5.26 8.85 -7.52
CA ASP A 118 5.58 10.13 -8.16
C ASP A 118 5.97 11.17 -7.10
N SER A 119 6.56 12.28 -7.55
CA SER A 119 7.11 13.32 -6.67
C SER A 119 6.07 13.99 -5.76
N SER A 120 4.78 13.96 -6.12
CA SER A 120 3.70 14.56 -5.33
C SER A 120 3.37 13.80 -4.05
N LYS A 121 3.90 12.57 -3.88
CA LYS A 121 3.63 11.70 -2.73
C LYS A 121 4.62 11.89 -1.59
N GLN A 122 5.75 12.52 -1.84
CA GLN A 122 6.74 12.83 -0.80
C GLN A 122 6.28 14.07 -0.03
N VAL A 123 6.23 13.93 1.29
CA VAL A 123 5.84 14.99 2.23
C VAL A 123 6.90 15.19 3.30
N GLU A 124 6.88 16.34 3.95
CA GLU A 124 7.75 16.63 5.10
C GLU A 124 7.20 15.96 6.37
N THR A 125 5.88 15.99 6.54
CA THR A 125 5.16 15.36 7.67
C THR A 125 3.90 14.70 7.13
N LEU A 126 3.62 13.47 7.57
CA LEU A 126 2.41 12.73 7.19
C LEU A 126 1.14 13.39 7.72
N GLY A 127 0.00 13.15 7.06
CA GLY A 127 -1.33 13.53 7.54
C GLY A 127 -2.09 14.56 6.71
N THR A 128 -1.54 15.02 5.59
CA THR A 128 -2.28 15.80 4.60
C THR A 128 -3.31 14.92 3.90
N PHE A 129 -2.89 13.70 3.52
CA PHE A 129 -3.81 12.67 3.08
C PHE A 129 -4.55 12.09 4.30
N PRO A 130 -5.89 11.91 4.22
CA PRO A 130 -6.65 11.30 5.31
C PRO A 130 -6.14 9.89 5.61
N LEU A 131 -5.81 9.60 6.86
CA LEU A 131 -5.37 8.28 7.29
C LEU A 131 -6.53 7.27 7.23
N PRO A 132 -6.48 6.23 6.38
CA PRO A 132 -7.48 5.19 6.38
C PRO A 132 -7.33 4.29 7.60
N VAL A 133 -8.45 4.02 8.30
CA VAL A 133 -8.53 3.05 9.39
C VAL A 133 -9.60 2.02 9.03
N GLU A 134 -9.19 0.78 8.84
CA GLU A 134 -10.08 -0.33 8.53
C GLU A 134 -10.73 -0.84 9.82
N VAL A 135 -12.06 -0.96 9.81
CA VAL A 135 -12.86 -1.27 10.99
C VAL A 135 -13.89 -2.33 10.67
N ILE A 136 -14.22 -3.19 11.65
CA ILE A 136 -15.32 -4.12 11.50
C ILE A 136 -16.64 -3.35 11.35
N PRO A 137 -17.60 -3.81 10.51
CA PRO A 137 -18.89 -3.14 10.35
C PRO A 137 -19.69 -3.03 11.64
N PHE A 138 -19.60 -4.04 12.53
CA PHE A 138 -20.25 -3.99 13.83
C PHE A 138 -19.62 -2.92 14.73
N GLY A 139 -20.39 -1.89 15.05
CA GLY A 139 -19.94 -0.87 16.02
C GLY A 139 -18.89 0.12 15.52
N TRP A 140 -18.70 0.29 14.21
CA TRP A 140 -17.78 1.27 13.64
C TRP A 140 -17.97 2.70 14.20
N GLN A 141 -19.20 3.04 14.61
CA GLN A 141 -19.52 4.33 15.24
C GLN A 141 -18.82 4.50 16.60
N VAL A 142 -18.56 3.40 17.32
CA VAL A 142 -17.80 3.43 18.59
C VAL A 142 -16.35 3.77 18.31
N VAL A 143 -15.76 3.12 17.28
CA VAL A 143 -14.40 3.44 16.82
C VAL A 143 -14.32 4.90 16.36
N SER A 144 -15.28 5.36 15.56
CA SER A 144 -15.33 6.75 15.09
C SER A 144 -15.34 7.76 16.24
N ARG A 145 -16.07 7.50 17.36
CA ARG A 145 -16.04 8.37 18.54
C ARG A 145 -14.67 8.39 19.21
N LYS A 146 -14.02 7.23 19.36
CA LYS A 146 -12.67 7.16 19.94
C LYS A 146 -11.64 7.89 19.09
N LEU A 147 -11.72 7.79 17.77
CA LEU A 147 -10.85 8.54 16.87
C LEU A 147 -11.04 10.07 17.01
N LYS A 148 -12.28 10.53 17.25
CA LYS A 148 -12.55 11.95 17.54
C LYS A 148 -11.90 12.41 18.85
N GLU A 149 -11.88 11.56 19.88
CA GLU A 149 -11.20 11.83 21.15
C GLU A 149 -9.66 11.96 20.96
N MET A 150 -9.12 11.34 19.91
CA MET A 150 -7.72 11.45 19.48
C MET A 150 -7.47 12.64 18.51
N ASN A 151 -8.37 13.60 18.45
CA ASN A 151 -8.32 14.78 17.57
C ASN A 151 -8.37 14.47 16.06
N ALA A 152 -8.82 13.28 15.67
CA ALA A 152 -9.11 12.97 14.27
C ALA A 152 -10.51 13.45 13.86
N SER A 153 -10.69 13.69 12.56
CA SER A 153 -12.00 13.88 11.94
C SER A 153 -12.32 12.68 11.05
N PRO A 154 -12.87 11.57 11.62
CA PRO A 154 -13.16 10.36 10.87
C PRO A 154 -14.43 10.51 10.03
N GLU A 155 -14.35 10.12 8.76
CA GLU A 155 -15.48 10.04 7.84
C GLU A 155 -15.60 8.59 7.33
N LEU A 156 -16.82 8.03 7.36
CA LEU A 156 -17.06 6.70 6.77
C LEU A 156 -16.89 6.78 5.26
N ARG A 157 -15.94 6.01 4.71
CA ARG A 157 -15.71 5.93 3.27
C ARG A 157 -16.96 5.38 2.57
N LYS A 158 -17.29 5.95 1.42
CA LYS A 158 -18.47 5.58 0.65
C LYS A 158 -18.11 5.22 -0.79
N SER A 159 -18.89 4.30 -1.35
CA SER A 159 -18.97 4.03 -2.78
C SER A 159 -20.39 4.40 -3.24
N GLY A 160 -20.53 5.55 -3.87
CA GLY A 160 -21.84 6.15 -4.13
C GLY A 160 -22.56 6.52 -2.82
N SER A 161 -23.77 6.02 -2.60
CA SER A 161 -24.56 6.25 -1.38
C SER A 161 -24.34 5.23 -0.27
N GLN A 162 -23.64 4.14 -0.56
CA GLN A 162 -23.42 3.04 0.39
C GLN A 162 -22.02 3.13 1.03
N PRO A 163 -21.79 2.54 2.21
CA PRO A 163 -20.46 2.36 2.74
C PRO A 163 -19.58 1.60 1.74
N PHE A 164 -18.32 2.04 1.62
CA PHE A 164 -17.30 1.25 0.92
C PHE A 164 -17.00 0.00 1.75
N VAL A 165 -16.91 -1.14 1.08
CA VAL A 165 -16.59 -2.44 1.70
C VAL A 165 -15.26 -2.91 1.15
N THR A 166 -14.31 -3.23 2.03
CA THR A 166 -13.00 -3.78 1.65
C THR A 166 -13.11 -5.21 1.11
N ASP A 167 -12.05 -5.72 0.50
CA ASP A 167 -11.98 -7.10 0.03
C ASP A 167 -12.21 -8.12 1.17
N GLU A 168 -11.93 -7.74 2.43
CA GLU A 168 -12.16 -8.56 3.63
C GLU A 168 -13.51 -8.29 4.31
N GLY A 169 -14.39 -7.51 3.68
CA GLY A 169 -15.75 -7.25 4.18
C GLY A 169 -15.85 -6.20 5.29
N ASN A 170 -14.78 -5.43 5.52
CA ASN A 170 -14.74 -4.38 6.51
C ASN A 170 -15.11 -3.00 5.94
N TYR A 171 -15.27 -2.01 6.83
CA TYR A 171 -15.43 -0.61 6.46
C TYR A 171 -14.11 0.16 6.63
N ILE A 172 -14.04 1.37 6.05
CA ILE A 172 -12.92 2.29 6.24
C ILE A 172 -13.44 3.61 6.80
N LEU A 173 -12.76 4.09 7.84
CA LEU A 173 -12.86 5.45 8.33
C LEU A 173 -11.66 6.24 7.79
N ASP A 174 -11.92 7.25 6.96
CA ASP A 174 -10.90 8.20 6.50
C ASP A 174 -10.73 9.28 7.57
N CYS A 175 -9.60 9.28 8.26
CA CYS A 175 -9.33 10.10 9.43
C CYS A 175 -8.41 11.28 9.08
N ARG A 176 -8.92 12.52 9.17
CA ARG A 176 -8.11 13.73 8.99
C ARG A 176 -7.46 14.11 10.31
N PHE A 177 -6.14 14.11 10.34
CA PHE A 177 -5.32 14.59 11.47
C PHE A 177 -4.63 15.93 11.16
N ASN A 178 -4.55 16.32 9.85
CA ASN A 178 -3.81 17.44 9.28
C ASN A 178 -2.28 17.34 9.42
N SER A 179 -1.76 16.75 10.48
CA SER A 179 -0.34 16.48 10.72
C SER A 179 -0.20 15.33 11.70
N ILE A 180 0.71 14.40 11.43
CA ILE A 180 1.02 13.22 12.26
C ILE A 180 2.53 13.22 12.53
N PRO A 181 3.01 14.00 13.50
CA PRO A 181 4.45 14.05 13.83
C PRO A 181 4.93 12.81 14.58
N GLU A 182 4.08 12.20 15.41
CA GLU A 182 4.40 11.03 16.24
C GLU A 182 3.79 9.75 15.61
N VAL A 183 4.33 9.33 14.46
CA VAL A 183 3.74 8.27 13.63
C VAL A 183 3.66 6.93 14.35
N GLU A 184 4.75 6.53 15.01
CA GLU A 184 4.86 5.27 15.77
C GLU A 184 3.88 5.21 16.95
N GLN A 185 3.74 6.34 17.68
CA GLN A 185 2.82 6.43 18.80
C GLN A 185 1.38 6.30 18.33
N LEU A 186 1.00 7.03 17.28
CA LEU A 186 -0.36 6.99 16.74
C LEU A 186 -0.71 5.59 16.22
N GLU A 187 0.20 4.95 15.49
CA GLU A 187 0.03 3.58 15.00
C GLU A 187 -0.23 2.60 16.16
N ALA A 188 0.58 2.66 17.23
CA ALA A 188 0.40 1.82 18.40
C ALA A 188 -0.91 2.10 19.16
N GLU A 189 -1.36 3.35 19.24
CA GLU A 189 -2.63 3.72 19.85
C GLU A 189 -3.82 3.21 19.05
N LEU A 190 -3.80 3.34 17.72
CA LEU A 190 -4.85 2.84 16.82
C LEU A 190 -5.01 1.32 16.93
N ASN A 191 -3.91 0.58 16.98
CA ASN A 191 -3.91 -0.88 17.10
C ASN A 191 -4.51 -1.41 18.42
N ARG A 192 -4.66 -0.55 19.44
CA ARG A 192 -5.28 -0.90 20.73
C ARG A 192 -6.79 -0.66 20.77
N ILE A 193 -7.39 -0.07 19.74
CA ILE A 193 -8.81 0.26 19.73
C ILE A 193 -9.61 -0.99 19.32
N PRO A 194 -10.46 -1.56 20.20
CA PRO A 194 -11.34 -2.65 19.81
C PRO A 194 -12.25 -2.26 18.64
N GLY A 195 -12.22 -3.07 17.58
CA GLY A 195 -12.98 -2.82 16.35
C GLY A 195 -12.14 -2.22 15.21
N VAL A 196 -10.93 -1.74 15.46
CA VAL A 196 -9.92 -1.49 14.43
C VAL A 196 -9.37 -2.85 13.99
N VAL A 197 -9.33 -3.06 12.69
CA VAL A 197 -8.73 -4.23 12.05
C VAL A 197 -7.30 -3.92 11.67
N GLU A 198 -7.09 -2.77 10.99
CA GLU A 198 -5.79 -2.27 10.58
C GLU A 198 -5.86 -0.76 10.33
N ASN A 199 -4.72 -0.11 10.31
CA ASN A 199 -4.60 1.31 9.97
C ASN A 199 -3.60 1.53 8.84
N GLY A 200 -3.73 2.67 8.15
CA GLY A 200 -2.93 3.01 6.98
C GLY A 200 -1.52 3.56 7.28
N LEU A 201 -1.07 3.57 8.53
CA LEU A 201 0.32 3.89 8.87
C LEU A 201 1.19 2.66 8.64
N PHE A 202 2.16 2.77 7.75
CA PHE A 202 3.17 1.75 7.47
C PHE A 202 4.51 2.25 8.01
N VAL A 203 4.77 1.94 9.27
CA VAL A 203 5.89 2.45 10.05
C VAL A 203 7.07 1.49 9.95
N ALA A 204 8.24 2.00 9.63
CA ALA A 204 9.48 1.24 9.54
C ALA A 204 9.43 0.00 8.61
N MET A 205 8.53 -0.02 7.61
CA MET A 205 8.33 -1.17 6.72
C MET A 205 9.04 -1.03 5.37
N CYS A 206 9.15 0.19 4.82
CA CYS A 206 9.75 0.43 3.51
C CYS A 206 11.28 0.25 3.56
N ASP A 207 11.84 -0.63 2.74
CA ASP A 207 13.29 -0.80 2.61
C ASP A 207 13.88 0.19 1.60
N GLN A 208 13.17 0.41 0.48
CA GLN A 208 13.62 1.32 -0.58
C GLN A 208 12.44 2.08 -1.19
N MET A 209 12.57 3.39 -1.27
CA MET A 209 11.68 4.25 -2.06
C MET A 209 12.29 4.50 -3.44
N ILE A 210 11.47 4.33 -4.47
CA ILE A 210 11.79 4.62 -5.88
C ILE A 210 10.82 5.71 -6.34
N MET A 211 11.31 6.93 -6.42
CA MET A 211 10.50 8.09 -6.79
C MET A 211 10.84 8.55 -8.21
N GLY A 212 9.85 8.56 -9.09
CA GLY A 212 9.94 9.31 -10.34
C GLY A 212 9.78 10.79 -10.06
N LYS A 213 10.70 11.59 -10.62
CA LYS A 213 10.65 13.05 -10.54
C LYS A 213 11.09 13.62 -11.89
N GLU A 214 10.15 14.24 -12.60
CA GLU A 214 10.36 14.66 -13.98
C GLU A 214 10.88 13.50 -14.85
N ASP A 215 12.05 13.63 -15.48
CA ASP A 215 12.68 12.57 -16.30
C ASP A 215 13.67 11.69 -15.51
N GLN A 216 13.79 11.90 -14.18
CA GLN A 216 14.76 11.20 -13.33
C GLN A 216 14.07 10.21 -12.40
N VAL A 217 14.86 9.29 -11.86
CA VAL A 217 14.45 8.39 -10.76
C VAL A 217 15.38 8.64 -9.57
N ILE A 218 14.77 8.87 -8.41
CA ILE A 218 15.47 9.04 -7.13
C ILE A 218 15.25 7.76 -6.32
N LEU A 219 16.35 7.18 -5.87
CA LEU A 219 16.35 6.01 -4.98
C LEU A 219 16.73 6.46 -3.58
N LYS A 220 16.00 5.96 -2.58
CA LYS A 220 16.31 6.18 -1.17
C LYS A 220 16.11 4.89 -0.40
N GLU A 221 17.14 4.45 0.32
CA GLU A 221 17.09 3.28 1.17
C GLU A 221 16.91 3.69 2.64
N ARG A 222 16.22 2.83 3.41
CA ARG A 222 16.17 2.95 4.85
C ARG A 222 17.59 2.67 5.40
N ARG A 223 18.04 3.51 6.30
CA ARG A 223 19.34 3.38 7.00
C ARG A 223 19.22 2.46 8.21
#